data_44a8d6fad2bdd77ab1d79eca617fb45d
#
_entry.id   44a8d6fad2bdd77ab1d79eca617fb45d
#
_cell.length_a   1.000
_cell.length_b   1.000
_cell.length_c   1.000
_cell.angle_alpha   90.00
_cell.angle_beta   90.00
_cell.angle_gamma   90.00
#
_symmetry.space_group_name_H-M   'P 1'
#
loop_
_entity.id
_entity.type
_entity.pdbx_description
1 polymer ?
#
loop_
_entity_poly.entity_id
_entity_poly.type
_entity_poly.pdbx_seq_one_letter_code
_entity_poly.pdbx_strand_id
1 'polypeptide(L)'
;MAKRKLRKTNKTVLIVVEGETEEAFVNHLKRLYYQRGMPLSVSIKNAHGYGPQGIIDKLKSVAQTADFERRLAVLDSDIPLSPAQGKWLRQQKVEIVLSTPAIEATLLSILGKHAPAGTHTCKDELQKQAPGDATDARYYLRYFSLAVLELARNKVPALEALIAALRQE
;
A
#
# COMPACT_ATOMS: atom_id res chain seq x y z
N MET A 1 16.47 -23.19 -37.65
CA MET A 1 15.28 -23.09 -36.79
C MET A 1 15.54 -22.06 -35.70
N ALA A 2 14.85 -20.93 -35.70
CA ALA A 2 15.03 -19.90 -34.67
C ALA A 2 14.45 -20.43 -33.35
N LYS A 3 15.29 -20.53 -32.31
CA LYS A 3 14.85 -20.87 -30.95
C LYS A 3 13.87 -19.77 -30.48
N ARG A 4 12.60 -20.14 -30.35
CA ARG A 4 11.55 -19.28 -29.80
C ARG A 4 11.98 -18.92 -28.36
N LYS A 5 12.40 -17.66 -28.14
CA LYS A 5 12.75 -17.15 -26.82
C LYS A 5 11.51 -17.23 -25.95
N LEU A 6 11.48 -18.16 -24.99
CA LEU A 6 10.43 -18.23 -23.97
C LEU A 6 10.33 -16.86 -23.31
N ARG A 7 9.19 -16.18 -23.46
CA ARG A 7 8.90 -14.96 -22.69
C ARG A 7 8.85 -15.36 -21.23
N LYS A 8 9.76 -14.80 -20.42
CA LYS A 8 9.62 -14.86 -18.96
C LYS A 8 8.28 -14.21 -18.60
N THR A 9 7.37 -14.99 -18.04
CA THR A 9 6.14 -14.46 -17.45
C THR A 9 6.51 -13.62 -16.25
N ASN A 10 6.15 -12.34 -16.27
CA ASN A 10 6.34 -11.47 -15.12
C ASN A 10 5.35 -11.90 -14.02
N LYS A 11 5.81 -11.93 -12.79
CA LYS A 11 4.91 -12.01 -11.63
C LYS A 11 4.02 -10.77 -11.61
N THR A 12 2.79 -10.93 -11.17
CA THR A 12 1.80 -9.85 -11.14
C THR A 12 1.35 -9.57 -9.72
N VAL A 13 1.42 -8.32 -9.31
CA VAL A 13 1.00 -7.84 -7.99
C VAL A 13 -0.06 -6.76 -8.15
N LEU A 14 -1.18 -6.94 -7.46
CA LEU A 14 -2.22 -5.94 -7.32
C LEU A 14 -2.19 -5.38 -5.89
N ILE A 15 -2.13 -4.07 -5.78
CA ILE A 15 -2.28 -3.36 -4.51
C ILE A 15 -3.53 -2.48 -4.62
N VAL A 16 -4.54 -2.77 -3.82
CA VAL A 16 -5.75 -1.96 -3.72
C VAL A 16 -5.67 -1.12 -2.46
N VAL A 17 -5.83 0.18 -2.61
CA VAL A 17 -5.75 1.16 -1.53
C VAL A 17 -7.11 1.82 -1.30
N GLU A 18 -7.34 2.32 -0.08
CA GLU A 18 -8.63 2.90 0.30
C GLU A 18 -8.86 4.29 -0.30
N GLY A 19 -7.83 5.14 -0.29
CA GLY A 19 -7.95 6.54 -0.70
C GLY A 19 -6.68 7.12 -1.34
N GLU A 20 -6.71 8.44 -1.56
CA GLU A 20 -5.67 9.17 -2.29
C GLU A 20 -4.34 9.24 -1.53
N THR A 21 -4.37 9.32 -0.20
CA THR A 21 -3.16 9.36 0.64
C THR A 21 -2.38 8.06 0.53
N GLU A 22 -3.06 6.92 0.67
CA GLU A 22 -2.47 5.60 0.50
C GLU A 22 -1.96 5.40 -0.92
N GLU A 23 -2.72 5.84 -1.92
CA GLU A 23 -2.32 5.76 -3.33
C GLU A 23 -1.03 6.54 -3.58
N ALA A 24 -0.94 7.77 -3.11
CA ALA A 24 0.23 8.61 -3.26
C ALA A 24 1.45 7.99 -2.56
N PHE A 25 1.26 7.45 -1.35
CA PHE A 25 2.32 6.78 -0.60
C PHE A 25 2.82 5.51 -1.30
N VAL A 26 1.92 4.61 -1.72
CA VAL A 26 2.30 3.37 -2.41
C VAL A 26 2.95 3.66 -3.76
N ASN A 27 2.50 4.67 -4.50
CA ASN A 27 3.17 5.13 -5.72
C ASN A 27 4.57 5.68 -5.45
N HIS A 28 4.79 6.37 -4.33
CA HIS A 28 6.12 6.82 -3.92
C HIS A 28 7.04 5.63 -3.63
N LEU A 29 6.59 4.63 -2.86
CA LEU A 29 7.33 3.40 -2.63
C LEU A 29 7.65 2.68 -3.95
N LYS A 30 6.67 2.54 -4.84
CA LYS A 30 6.88 1.95 -6.17
C LYS A 30 7.99 2.67 -6.95
N ARG A 31 8.03 4.01 -6.91
CA ARG A 31 9.07 4.80 -7.58
C ARG A 31 10.48 4.49 -7.05
N LEU A 32 10.61 4.24 -5.75
CA LEU A 32 11.91 4.00 -5.10
C LEU A 32 12.36 2.54 -5.17
N TYR A 33 11.43 1.60 -5.06
CA TYR A 33 11.75 0.18 -4.89
C TYR A 33 11.52 -0.68 -6.14
N TYR A 34 10.61 -0.28 -7.03
CA TYR A 34 10.38 -0.98 -8.27
C TYR A 34 11.36 -0.51 -9.35
N GLN A 35 12.14 -1.44 -9.90
CA GLN A 35 13.09 -1.13 -10.98
C GLN A 35 12.53 -1.60 -12.32
N ARG A 36 12.65 -0.74 -13.34
CA ARG A 36 12.25 -1.08 -14.71
C ARG A 36 13.08 -2.26 -15.22
N GLY A 37 12.41 -3.28 -15.76
CA GLY A 37 13.07 -4.50 -16.23
C GLY A 37 13.05 -5.65 -15.22
N MET A 38 12.58 -5.44 -13.99
CA MET A 38 12.26 -6.54 -13.09
C MET A 38 11.19 -7.44 -13.70
N PRO A 39 11.23 -8.76 -13.48
CA PRO A 39 10.19 -9.69 -13.92
C PRO A 39 8.93 -9.59 -13.02
N LEU A 40 8.49 -8.37 -12.77
CA LEU A 40 7.39 -7.99 -11.90
C LEU A 40 6.52 -6.93 -12.59
N SER A 41 5.21 -7.10 -12.53
CA SER A 41 4.23 -6.09 -12.92
C SER A 41 3.41 -5.70 -11.69
N VAL A 42 3.39 -4.43 -11.34
CA VAL A 42 2.68 -3.90 -10.18
C VAL A 42 1.58 -2.96 -10.62
N SER A 43 0.34 -3.30 -10.28
CA SER A 43 -0.86 -2.47 -10.47
C SER A 43 -1.32 -1.92 -9.13
N ILE A 44 -1.53 -0.60 -9.07
CA ILE A 44 -2.10 0.08 -7.91
C ILE A 44 -3.49 0.57 -8.31
N LYS A 45 -4.50 0.30 -7.49
CA LYS A 45 -5.89 0.69 -7.72
C LYS A 45 -6.47 1.35 -6.48
N ASN A 46 -7.10 2.48 -6.66
CA ASN A 46 -7.78 3.23 -5.59
C ASN A 46 -9.26 2.81 -5.53
N ALA A 47 -9.75 2.52 -4.33
CA ALA A 47 -11.16 2.22 -4.10
C ALA A 47 -12.02 3.50 -3.98
N HIS A 48 -11.38 4.67 -3.79
CA HIS A 48 -12.02 5.97 -3.63
C HIS A 48 -13.00 6.04 -2.43
N GLY A 49 -12.59 5.48 -1.29
CA GLY A 49 -13.36 5.47 -0.06
C GLY A 49 -14.23 4.22 0.11
N TYR A 50 -15.27 4.35 0.92
CA TYR A 50 -16.19 3.28 1.32
C TYR A 50 -15.56 2.18 2.20
N GLY A 51 -14.42 2.46 2.82
CA GLY A 51 -13.76 1.56 3.77
C GLY A 51 -13.49 0.15 3.21
N PRO A 52 -13.57 -0.88 4.06
CA PRO A 52 -13.33 -2.26 3.64
C PRO A 52 -14.22 -2.76 2.50
N GLN A 53 -15.46 -2.27 2.41
CA GLN A 53 -16.36 -2.65 1.33
C GLN A 53 -15.90 -2.11 -0.02
N GLY A 54 -15.43 -0.86 -0.07
CA GLY A 54 -14.87 -0.27 -1.28
C GLY A 54 -13.67 -1.06 -1.81
N ILE A 55 -12.79 -1.51 -0.92
CA ILE A 55 -11.65 -2.38 -1.27
C ILE A 55 -12.12 -3.70 -1.88
N ILE A 56 -13.10 -4.36 -1.26
CA ILE A 56 -13.64 -5.64 -1.74
C ILE A 56 -14.29 -5.47 -3.11
N ASP A 57 -15.08 -4.42 -3.30
CA ASP A 57 -15.74 -4.14 -4.58
C ASP A 57 -14.73 -3.84 -5.68
N LYS A 58 -13.65 -3.12 -5.36
CA LYS A 58 -12.55 -2.88 -6.29
C LYS A 58 -11.81 -4.17 -6.65
N LEU A 59 -11.50 -5.02 -5.68
CA LEU A 59 -10.89 -6.34 -5.92
C LEU A 59 -11.75 -7.20 -6.84
N LYS A 60 -13.07 -7.28 -6.60
CA LYS A 60 -14.01 -8.00 -7.45
C LYS A 60 -14.06 -7.45 -8.87
N SER A 61 -14.10 -6.12 -9.02
CA SER A 61 -14.12 -5.46 -10.32
C SER A 61 -12.85 -5.77 -11.13
N VAL A 62 -11.68 -5.68 -10.51
CA VAL A 62 -10.40 -5.97 -11.18
C VAL A 62 -10.30 -7.45 -11.57
N ALA A 63 -10.78 -8.36 -10.71
CA ALA A 63 -10.77 -9.80 -10.99
C ALA A 63 -11.59 -10.22 -12.22
N GLN A 64 -12.53 -9.38 -12.67
CA GLN A 64 -13.28 -9.62 -13.91
C GLN A 64 -12.45 -9.41 -15.18
N THR A 65 -11.38 -8.64 -15.12
CA THR A 65 -10.59 -8.22 -16.29
C THR A 65 -9.15 -8.71 -16.27
N ALA A 66 -8.62 -9.05 -15.11
CA ALA A 66 -7.23 -9.48 -14.95
C ALA A 66 -7.06 -10.41 -13.75
N ASP A 67 -6.11 -11.32 -13.85
CA ASP A 67 -5.68 -12.16 -12.73
C ASP A 67 -4.31 -11.69 -12.21
N PHE A 68 -4.10 -11.83 -10.90
CA PHE A 68 -2.87 -11.43 -10.22
C PHE A 68 -2.40 -12.57 -9.30
N GLU A 69 -1.11 -12.86 -9.33
CA GLU A 69 -0.52 -13.89 -8.47
C GLU A 69 -0.53 -13.47 -6.99
N ARG A 70 -0.33 -12.19 -6.73
CA ARG A 70 -0.31 -11.62 -5.38
C ARG A 70 -1.26 -10.43 -5.30
N ARG A 71 -2.06 -10.36 -4.25
CA ARG A 71 -3.04 -9.29 -4.03
C ARG A 71 -2.88 -8.75 -2.63
N LEU A 72 -2.78 -7.42 -2.50
CA LEU A 72 -2.71 -6.71 -1.23
C LEU A 72 -3.88 -5.72 -1.13
N ALA A 73 -4.41 -5.60 0.09
CA ALA A 73 -5.37 -4.57 0.46
C ALA A 73 -4.76 -3.68 1.54
N VAL A 74 -4.64 -2.39 1.26
CA VAL A 74 -4.17 -1.39 2.23
C VAL A 74 -5.39 -0.76 2.88
N LEU A 75 -5.54 -0.96 4.17
CA LEU A 75 -6.71 -0.61 4.96
C LEU A 75 -6.34 0.19 6.21
N ASP A 76 -7.23 1.08 6.60
CA ASP A 76 -7.22 1.71 7.91
C ASP A 76 -8.05 0.89 8.91
N SER A 77 -7.63 0.84 10.18
CA SER A 77 -8.33 0.06 11.19
C SER A 77 -9.47 0.81 11.87
N ASP A 78 -9.65 2.09 11.59
CA ASP A 78 -10.73 2.91 12.15
C ASP A 78 -12.12 2.43 11.69
N ILE A 79 -12.21 1.80 10.51
CA ILE A 79 -13.39 1.05 10.08
C ILE A 79 -13.06 -0.44 10.10
N PRO A 80 -13.51 -1.20 11.11
CA PRO A 80 -13.12 -2.59 11.26
C PRO A 80 -13.75 -3.49 10.17
N LEU A 81 -13.00 -4.53 9.77
CA LEU A 81 -13.52 -5.59 8.93
C LEU A 81 -14.63 -6.36 9.64
N SER A 82 -15.76 -6.57 8.97
CA SER A 82 -16.74 -7.55 9.45
C SER A 82 -16.18 -8.98 9.32
N PRO A 83 -16.70 -9.96 10.08
CA PRO A 83 -16.29 -11.36 9.96
C PRO A 83 -16.42 -11.91 8.52
N ALA A 84 -17.49 -11.53 7.81
CA ALA A 84 -17.74 -11.94 6.44
C ALA A 84 -16.71 -11.35 5.46
N GLN A 85 -16.36 -10.07 5.61
CA GLN A 85 -15.32 -9.41 4.81
C GLN A 85 -13.95 -10.04 5.04
N GLY A 86 -13.57 -10.26 6.30
CA GLY A 86 -12.31 -10.92 6.64
C GLY A 86 -12.23 -12.34 6.09
N LYS A 87 -13.34 -13.10 6.15
CA LYS A 87 -13.43 -14.44 5.56
C LYS A 87 -13.22 -14.41 4.05
N TRP A 88 -13.90 -13.49 3.36
CA TRP A 88 -13.79 -13.34 1.91
C TRP A 88 -12.35 -13.00 1.48
N LEU A 89 -11.73 -12.01 2.12
CA LEU A 89 -10.32 -11.63 1.83
C LEU A 89 -9.36 -12.82 2.00
N ARG A 90 -9.51 -13.60 3.06
CA ARG A 90 -8.70 -14.82 3.26
C ARG A 90 -8.94 -15.87 2.17
N GLN A 91 -10.20 -16.09 1.78
CA GLN A 91 -10.54 -17.04 0.70
C GLN A 91 -9.95 -16.61 -0.64
N GLN A 92 -9.89 -15.31 -0.90
CA GLN A 92 -9.26 -14.75 -2.10
C GLN A 92 -7.74 -14.62 -1.99
N LYS A 93 -7.14 -15.07 -0.87
CA LYS A 93 -5.69 -14.97 -0.60
C LYS A 93 -5.18 -13.53 -0.72
N VAL A 94 -5.96 -12.57 -0.23
CA VAL A 94 -5.58 -11.17 -0.18
C VAL A 94 -4.78 -10.91 1.10
N GLU A 95 -3.58 -10.37 0.96
CA GLU A 95 -2.75 -9.91 2.07
C GLU A 95 -3.27 -8.57 2.57
N ILE A 96 -3.48 -8.44 3.88
CA ILE A 96 -3.96 -7.20 4.48
C ILE A 96 -2.76 -6.43 5.03
N VAL A 97 -2.60 -5.21 4.56
CA VAL A 97 -1.65 -4.21 5.09
C VAL A 97 -2.47 -3.20 5.88
N LEU A 98 -2.36 -3.25 7.20
CA LEU A 98 -3.21 -2.47 8.10
C LEU A 98 -2.44 -1.31 8.70
N SER A 99 -3.02 -0.11 8.61
CA SER A 99 -2.60 1.08 9.36
C SER A 99 -3.53 1.29 10.56
N THR A 100 -2.98 1.54 11.73
CA THR A 100 -3.75 1.69 12.97
C THR A 100 -3.44 3.03 13.65
N PRO A 101 -4.44 3.91 13.81
CA PRO A 101 -5.83 3.78 13.34
C PRO A 101 -5.98 4.05 11.84
N ALA A 102 -5.09 4.81 11.24
CA ALA A 102 -5.12 5.25 9.84
C ALA A 102 -3.72 5.39 9.27
N ILE A 103 -3.61 5.63 7.96
CA ILE A 103 -2.33 5.77 7.24
C ILE A 103 -1.42 6.83 7.87
N GLU A 104 -1.96 7.91 8.42
CA GLU A 104 -1.18 8.97 9.07
C GLU A 104 -0.37 8.44 10.26
N ALA A 105 -0.90 7.47 11.00
CA ALA A 105 -0.15 6.81 12.08
C ALA A 105 1.04 6.02 11.53
N THR A 106 0.87 5.33 10.42
CA THR A 106 1.96 4.65 9.72
C THR A 106 3.02 5.64 9.24
N LEU A 107 2.62 6.76 8.65
CA LEU A 107 3.53 7.82 8.20
C LEU A 107 4.31 8.45 9.37
N LEU A 108 3.64 8.75 10.49
CA LEU A 108 4.29 9.22 11.72
C LEU A 108 5.33 8.21 12.24
N SER A 109 4.97 6.93 12.28
CA SER A 109 5.87 5.86 12.72
C SER A 109 7.12 5.75 11.83
N ILE A 110 6.96 5.92 10.52
CA ILE A 110 8.08 5.95 9.56
C ILE A 110 9.02 7.13 9.85
N LEU A 111 8.48 8.28 10.22
CA LEU A 111 9.26 9.46 10.61
C LEU A 111 9.87 9.33 12.02
N GLY A 112 9.67 8.21 12.71
CA GLY A 112 10.13 8.00 14.08
C GLY A 112 9.37 8.86 15.10
N LYS A 113 8.14 9.27 14.80
CA LYS A 113 7.29 10.08 15.64
C LYS A 113 6.23 9.24 16.33
N HIS A 114 5.77 9.72 17.49
CA HIS A 114 4.65 9.11 18.18
C HIS A 114 3.35 9.27 17.39
N ALA A 115 2.62 8.17 17.19
CA ALA A 115 1.32 8.17 16.57
C ALA A 115 0.22 8.17 17.66
N PRO A 116 -0.61 9.21 17.75
CA PRO A 116 -1.76 9.23 18.67
C PRO A 116 -2.77 8.10 18.36
N ALA A 117 -3.63 7.77 19.33
CA ALA A 117 -4.59 6.68 19.20
C ALA A 117 -5.78 6.98 18.26
N GLY A 118 -6.08 8.25 17.97
CA GLY A 118 -7.23 8.66 17.16
C GLY A 118 -6.83 9.06 15.75
N THR A 119 -7.67 8.76 14.76
CA THR A 119 -7.46 9.15 13.35
C THR A 119 -7.29 10.66 13.19
N HIS A 120 -8.18 11.45 13.80
CA HIS A 120 -8.11 12.92 13.74
C HIS A 120 -6.82 13.46 14.34
N THR A 121 -6.44 12.96 15.52
CA THR A 121 -5.21 13.38 16.20
C THR A 121 -3.96 12.96 15.45
N CYS A 122 -3.99 11.83 14.73
CA CYS A 122 -2.89 11.44 13.82
C CYS A 122 -2.74 12.42 12.65
N LYS A 123 -3.84 12.88 12.04
CA LYS A 123 -3.82 13.89 10.97
C LYS A 123 -3.23 15.20 11.46
N ASP A 124 -3.68 15.68 12.61
CA ASP A 124 -3.17 16.92 13.21
C ASP A 124 -1.68 16.81 13.56
N GLU A 125 -1.26 15.68 14.12
CA GLU A 125 0.15 15.45 14.47
C GLU A 125 1.01 15.34 13.21
N LEU A 126 0.56 14.64 12.19
CA LEU A 126 1.30 14.54 10.92
C LEU A 126 1.46 15.93 10.29
N GLN A 127 0.44 16.79 10.33
CA GLN A 127 0.52 18.16 9.84
C GLN A 127 1.55 19.00 10.60
N LYS A 128 1.75 18.78 11.91
CA LYS A 128 2.78 19.43 12.70
C LYS A 128 4.18 18.94 12.36
N GLN A 129 4.36 17.62 12.22
CA GLN A 129 5.66 16.99 12.02
C GLN A 129 6.15 17.08 10.56
N ALA A 130 5.23 16.99 9.62
CA ALA A 130 5.47 17.02 8.19
C ALA A 130 4.34 17.79 7.49
N PRO A 131 4.35 19.14 7.54
CA PRO A 131 3.28 19.95 6.97
C PRO A 131 3.20 19.83 5.46
N GLY A 132 1.98 19.74 4.94
CA GLY A 132 1.70 19.68 3.50
C GLY A 132 0.54 18.76 3.16
N ASP A 133 0.35 18.54 1.87
CA ASP A 133 -0.69 17.67 1.33
C ASP A 133 -0.16 16.26 1.05
N ALA A 134 -0.57 15.29 1.86
CA ALA A 134 -0.14 13.90 1.76
C ALA A 134 -0.76 13.16 0.55
N THR A 135 -1.62 13.80 -0.24
CA THR A 135 -2.07 13.28 -1.53
C THR A 135 -1.15 13.70 -2.69
N ASP A 136 -0.25 14.66 -2.46
CA ASP A 136 0.71 15.15 -3.47
C ASP A 136 2.02 14.33 -3.43
N ALA A 137 2.47 13.88 -4.59
CA ALA A 137 3.72 13.13 -4.72
C ALA A 137 4.95 13.89 -4.20
N ARG A 138 4.96 15.24 -4.28
CA ARG A 138 6.05 16.10 -3.79
C ARG A 138 6.19 16.06 -2.28
N TYR A 139 5.11 15.83 -1.56
CA TYR A 139 5.10 15.65 -0.11
C TYR A 139 6.02 14.49 0.30
N TYR A 140 5.90 13.37 -0.37
CA TYR A 140 6.72 12.18 -0.08
C TYR A 140 8.18 12.36 -0.49
N LEU A 141 8.45 13.05 -1.58
CA LEU A 141 9.83 13.39 -1.98
C LEU A 141 10.54 14.24 -0.92
N ARG A 142 9.79 15.09 -0.21
CA ARG A 142 10.33 15.99 0.81
C ARG A 142 10.63 15.26 2.14
N TYR A 143 9.74 14.39 2.59
CA TYR A 143 9.79 13.84 3.94
C TYR A 143 10.17 12.37 4.02
N PHE A 144 9.94 11.59 2.97
CA PHE A 144 10.08 10.13 2.96
C PHE A 144 11.15 9.68 1.96
N SER A 145 12.39 10.13 2.18
CA SER A 145 13.52 9.69 1.37
C SER A 145 13.80 8.19 1.54
N LEU A 146 14.54 7.61 0.61
CA LEU A 146 14.95 6.20 0.69
C LEU A 146 15.64 5.89 2.04
N ALA A 147 16.50 6.79 2.54
CA ALA A 147 17.18 6.62 3.82
C ALA A 147 16.21 6.56 4.99
N VAL A 148 15.17 7.42 5.01
CA VAL A 148 14.13 7.43 6.04
C VAL A 148 13.33 6.13 6.01
N LEU A 149 12.95 5.68 4.82
CA LEU A 149 12.19 4.43 4.63
C LEU A 149 13.00 3.20 5.06
N GLU A 150 14.25 3.09 4.67
CA GLU A 150 15.11 1.95 5.04
C GLU A 150 15.37 1.90 6.57
N LEU A 151 15.50 3.07 7.23
CA LEU A 151 15.66 3.13 8.68
C LEU A 151 14.39 2.66 9.43
N ALA A 152 13.22 2.91 8.86
CA ALA A 152 11.92 2.54 9.42
C ALA A 152 11.46 1.12 9.05
N ARG A 153 11.99 0.55 7.96
CA ARG A 153 11.52 -0.68 7.33
C ARG A 153 11.25 -1.81 8.33
N ASN A 154 12.22 -2.15 9.17
CA ASN A 154 12.10 -3.25 10.13
C ASN A 154 11.25 -2.91 11.38
N LYS A 155 10.82 -1.66 11.53
CA LYS A 155 10.06 -1.18 12.70
C LYS A 155 8.59 -0.96 12.39
N VAL A 156 8.23 -0.84 11.10
CA VAL A 156 6.88 -0.52 10.63
C VAL A 156 6.39 -1.65 9.73
N PRO A 157 5.60 -2.61 10.26
CA PRO A 157 5.18 -3.80 9.52
C PRO A 157 4.45 -3.50 8.22
N ALA A 158 3.60 -2.47 8.18
CA ALA A 158 2.89 -2.05 6.97
C ALA A 158 3.87 -1.61 5.86
N LEU A 159 4.92 -0.86 6.22
CA LEU A 159 5.96 -0.45 5.29
C LEU A 159 6.73 -1.65 4.75
N GLU A 160 7.15 -2.57 5.62
CA GLU A 160 7.86 -3.79 5.22
C GLU A 160 7.05 -4.64 4.25
N ALA A 161 5.77 -4.86 4.53
CA ALA A 161 4.89 -5.64 3.66
C ALA A 161 4.76 -5.02 2.25
N LEU A 162 4.64 -3.70 2.17
CA LEU A 162 4.58 -2.99 0.88
C LEU A 162 5.90 -3.06 0.13
N ILE A 163 7.03 -2.85 0.79
CA ILE A 163 8.35 -2.94 0.17
C ILE A 163 8.61 -4.36 -0.35
N ALA A 164 8.31 -5.39 0.45
CA ALA A 164 8.45 -6.79 0.07
C ALA A 164 7.62 -7.12 -1.18
N ALA A 165 6.38 -6.61 -1.27
CA ALA A 165 5.54 -6.79 -2.45
C ALA A 165 6.13 -6.13 -3.71
N LEU A 166 6.77 -4.96 -3.57
CA LEU A 166 7.37 -4.19 -4.67
C LEU A 166 8.72 -4.75 -5.13
N ARG A 167 9.39 -5.55 -4.29
CA ARG A 167 10.70 -6.17 -4.57
C ARG A 167 10.63 -7.66 -4.88
N GLN A 168 9.49 -8.33 -4.69
CA GLN A 168 9.31 -9.78 -4.76
C GLN A 168 10.07 -10.55 -3.65
N GLU A 169 10.18 -9.95 -2.49
CA GLU A 169 10.76 -10.60 -1.30
C GLU A 169 9.72 -11.42 -0.53
#